data_7a4754e8e6eb8c4a8dc7a1f1918af3a9
#
_entry.id   7a4754e8e6eb8c4a8dc7a1f1918af3a9
#
_cell.length_a   1.000
_cell.length_b   1.000
_cell.length_c   1.000
_cell.angle_alpha   90.00
_cell.angle_beta   90.00
_cell.angle_gamma   90.00
#
_symmetry.space_group_name_H-M   'P 1'
#
loop_
_entity.id
_entity.type
_entity.pdbx_description
1 polymer ?
#
loop_
_entity_poly.entity_id
_entity_poly.type
_entity_poly.pdbx_seq_one_letter_code
_entity_poly.pdbx_strand_id
1 'polypeptide(L)'
;NYSNPQKGLPLLHSSVQVFDASKGNMVATLDGESVTAIRTGAVSGLATGMLAKKDAKVGAVFGTGVQAKSQVEAILAARNLEKILVFSRTKKSAELFCNVIYDTFSIKASIGDKDSLKEADVICTATPSKKPLFAHGDLSMGVHINAIGSFKPYMQEIPVETIINSKVIVDKIESCKVEAGDLIIPIKEGKWSFDMVHGELGQVILGEVSGRDSDGEITLFKSVGNAIQDLALANIIMKKMNNDRS
;
A
#
# COMPACT_ATOMS: atom_id res chain seq x y z
N ASN A 1 0.28 12.27 -19.12
CA ASN A 1 0.54 13.64 -19.60
C ASN A 1 0.28 14.63 -18.46
N TYR A 2 1.29 15.35 -18.02
CA TYR A 2 1.24 16.24 -16.83
C TYR A 2 0.22 17.38 -16.94
N SER A 3 -0.24 17.72 -18.15
CA SER A 3 -1.28 18.73 -18.35
C SER A 3 -2.72 18.19 -18.29
N ASN A 4 -2.89 16.87 -18.24
CA ASN A 4 -4.22 16.24 -18.24
C ASN A 4 -5.12 16.69 -17.08
N PRO A 5 -4.63 16.77 -15.81
CA PRO A 5 -5.48 17.20 -14.70
C PRO A 5 -6.08 18.60 -14.87
N GLN A 6 -5.37 19.51 -15.56
CA GLN A 6 -5.87 20.86 -15.88
C GLN A 6 -7.06 20.84 -16.87
N LYS A 7 -7.21 19.72 -17.59
CA LYS A 7 -8.28 19.50 -18.58
C LYS A 7 -9.37 18.56 -18.04
N GLY A 8 -9.34 18.22 -16.75
CA GLY A 8 -10.26 17.25 -16.13
C GLY A 8 -10.03 15.81 -16.58
N LEU A 9 -8.86 15.49 -17.14
CA LEU A 9 -8.49 14.15 -17.59
C LEU A 9 -7.53 13.50 -16.59
N PRO A 10 -7.50 12.14 -16.50
CA PRO A 10 -6.53 11.42 -15.70
C PRO A 10 -5.09 11.76 -16.10
N LEU A 11 -4.20 11.82 -15.10
CA LEU A 11 -2.77 12.04 -15.33
C LEU A 11 -2.14 10.96 -16.19
N LEU A 12 -2.58 9.73 -15.97
CA LEU A 12 -2.16 8.52 -16.68
C LEU A 12 -3.38 7.83 -17.28
N HIS A 13 -3.21 7.28 -18.46
CA HIS A 13 -4.10 6.30 -19.05
C HIS A 13 -3.30 5.03 -19.24
N SER A 14 -3.80 3.91 -18.74
CA SER A 14 -3.15 2.62 -18.84
C SER A 14 -4.15 1.53 -19.21
N SER A 15 -3.68 0.51 -19.90
CA SER A 15 -4.45 -0.68 -20.21
C SER A 15 -3.60 -1.93 -20.01
N VAL A 16 -4.23 -3.00 -19.56
CA VAL A 16 -3.65 -4.33 -19.49
C VAL A 16 -4.26 -5.16 -20.59
N GLN A 17 -3.44 -5.64 -21.53
CA GLN A 17 -3.87 -6.53 -22.60
C GLN A 17 -3.60 -7.99 -22.22
N VAL A 18 -4.58 -8.84 -22.39
CA VAL A 18 -4.51 -10.27 -22.06
C VAL A 18 -4.52 -11.07 -23.35
N PHE A 19 -3.55 -11.97 -23.52
CA PHE A 19 -3.42 -12.83 -24.68
C PHE A 19 -3.56 -14.30 -24.27
N ASP A 20 -4.19 -15.09 -25.13
CA ASP A 20 -4.14 -16.56 -25.07
C ASP A 20 -2.75 -17.03 -25.50
N ALA A 21 -1.99 -17.60 -24.55
CA ALA A 21 -0.63 -18.03 -24.80
C ALA A 21 -0.52 -19.18 -25.82
N SER A 22 -1.59 -19.97 -26.02
CA SER A 22 -1.62 -21.10 -26.96
C SER A 22 -1.91 -20.66 -28.37
N LYS A 23 -2.67 -19.59 -28.58
CA LYS A 23 -3.15 -19.10 -29.86
C LYS A 23 -2.54 -17.76 -30.29
N GLY A 24 -1.98 -17.01 -29.35
CA GLY A 24 -1.39 -15.70 -29.60
C GLY A 24 -2.41 -14.57 -29.84
N ASN A 25 -3.72 -14.84 -29.77
CA ASN A 25 -4.73 -13.82 -29.96
C ASN A 25 -5.02 -13.06 -28.66
N MET A 26 -5.36 -11.78 -28.77
CA MET A 26 -5.83 -10.97 -27.67
C MET A 26 -7.24 -11.42 -27.26
N VAL A 27 -7.45 -11.67 -25.98
CA VAL A 27 -8.72 -12.14 -25.42
C VAL A 27 -9.44 -11.10 -24.58
N ALA A 28 -8.69 -10.13 -24.02
CA ALA A 28 -9.29 -9.02 -23.25
C ALA A 28 -8.36 -7.80 -23.22
N THR A 29 -8.99 -6.64 -22.98
CA THR A 29 -8.33 -5.41 -22.56
C THR A 29 -9.00 -4.96 -21.27
N LEU A 30 -8.18 -4.69 -20.22
CA LEU A 30 -8.64 -4.27 -18.91
C LEU A 30 -8.20 -2.84 -18.67
N ASP A 31 -8.99 -2.09 -17.86
CA ASP A 31 -8.60 -0.76 -17.40
C ASP A 31 -7.41 -0.86 -16.44
N GLY A 32 -6.26 -0.31 -16.85
CA GLY A 32 -5.01 -0.46 -16.12
C GLY A 32 -4.97 0.33 -14.80
N GLU A 33 -5.75 1.41 -14.69
CA GLU A 33 -5.85 2.17 -13.43
C GLU A 33 -6.57 1.34 -12.37
N SER A 34 -7.71 0.74 -12.71
CA SER A 34 -8.45 -0.18 -11.84
C SER A 34 -7.64 -1.41 -11.46
N VAL A 35 -6.97 -2.04 -12.44
CA VAL A 35 -6.08 -3.18 -12.18
C VAL A 35 -5.01 -2.80 -11.17
N THR A 36 -4.32 -1.67 -11.38
CA THR A 36 -3.27 -1.21 -10.47
C THR A 36 -3.81 -0.90 -9.07
N ALA A 37 -4.97 -0.26 -8.98
CA ALA A 37 -5.56 0.05 -7.68
C ALA A 37 -5.91 -1.22 -6.90
N ILE A 38 -6.60 -2.15 -7.52
CA ILE A 38 -7.07 -3.40 -6.89
C ILE A 38 -5.88 -4.27 -6.47
N ARG A 39 -4.90 -4.53 -7.39
CA ARG A 39 -3.78 -5.41 -7.07
C ARG A 39 -2.86 -4.83 -6.00
N THR A 40 -2.69 -3.50 -5.98
CA THR A 40 -1.88 -2.84 -4.95
C THR A 40 -2.56 -2.92 -3.58
N GLY A 41 -3.87 -2.67 -3.52
CA GLY A 41 -4.64 -2.88 -2.30
C GLY A 41 -4.58 -4.33 -1.83
N ALA A 42 -4.81 -5.29 -2.71
CA ALA A 42 -4.80 -6.72 -2.38
C ALA A 42 -3.48 -7.18 -1.74
N VAL A 43 -2.33 -6.72 -2.27
CA VAL A 43 -1.02 -7.05 -1.70
C VAL A 43 -0.83 -6.42 -0.32
N SER A 44 -1.28 -5.18 -0.11
CA SER A 44 -1.27 -4.54 1.22
C SER A 44 -2.20 -5.23 2.22
N GLY A 45 -3.38 -5.68 1.76
CA GLY A 45 -4.28 -6.48 2.59
C GLY A 45 -3.65 -7.79 3.02
N LEU A 46 -2.98 -8.48 2.10
CA LEU A 46 -2.23 -9.69 2.37
C LEU A 46 -1.09 -9.44 3.38
N ALA A 47 -0.30 -8.39 3.17
CA ALA A 47 0.76 -7.98 4.10
C ALA A 47 0.19 -7.66 5.48
N THR A 48 -0.92 -6.91 5.56
CA THR A 48 -1.63 -6.62 6.81
C THR A 48 -2.09 -7.91 7.50
N GLY A 49 -2.61 -8.87 6.73
CA GLY A 49 -3.01 -10.19 7.24
C GLY A 49 -1.88 -10.94 7.93
N MET A 50 -0.65 -10.85 7.41
CA MET A 50 0.54 -11.56 7.89
C MET A 50 1.31 -10.77 8.96
N LEU A 51 1.29 -9.43 8.91
CA LEU A 51 2.24 -8.58 9.63
C LEU A 51 1.58 -7.67 10.69
N ALA A 52 0.29 -7.35 10.59
CA ALA A 52 -0.40 -6.56 11.61
C ALA A 52 -0.83 -7.43 12.80
N LYS A 53 -0.97 -6.80 13.97
CA LYS A 53 -1.59 -7.45 15.14
C LYS A 53 -2.97 -7.99 14.78
N LYS A 54 -3.36 -9.14 15.34
CA LYS A 54 -4.65 -9.78 15.04
C LYS A 54 -5.84 -8.99 15.58
N ASP A 55 -5.64 -8.28 16.67
CA ASP A 55 -6.61 -7.46 17.38
C ASP A 55 -6.59 -5.99 16.97
N ALA A 56 -5.91 -5.64 15.88
CA ALA A 56 -5.85 -4.28 15.35
C ALA A 56 -7.25 -3.68 15.16
N LYS A 57 -7.46 -2.44 15.64
CA LYS A 57 -8.75 -1.74 15.68
C LYS A 57 -8.76 -0.42 14.91
N VAL A 58 -7.62 0.23 14.81
CA VAL A 58 -7.52 1.57 14.24
C VAL A 58 -6.62 1.55 13.01
N GLY A 59 -7.21 1.95 11.86
CA GLY A 59 -6.47 2.20 10.64
C GLY A 59 -6.13 3.68 10.49
N ALA A 60 -5.01 3.99 9.85
CA ALA A 60 -4.68 5.33 9.41
C ALA A 60 -4.28 5.32 7.93
N VAL A 61 -4.70 6.33 7.18
CA VAL A 61 -4.33 6.47 5.77
C VAL A 61 -3.80 7.87 5.48
N PHE A 62 -2.63 7.92 4.88
CA PHE A 62 -2.02 9.14 4.35
C PHE A 62 -2.25 9.21 2.85
N GLY A 63 -3.00 10.23 2.42
CA GLY A 63 -3.47 10.40 1.04
C GLY A 63 -4.99 10.23 0.92
N THR A 64 -5.55 10.75 -0.20
CA THR A 64 -7.00 10.74 -0.47
C THR A 64 -7.31 10.39 -1.93
N GLY A 65 -6.34 9.80 -2.62
CA GLY A 65 -6.47 9.37 -4.02
C GLY A 65 -6.99 7.95 -4.18
N VAL A 66 -7.00 7.48 -5.42
CA VAL A 66 -7.44 6.12 -5.79
C VAL A 66 -6.72 5.04 -4.97
N GLN A 67 -5.40 5.15 -4.85
CA GLN A 67 -4.61 4.19 -4.06
C GLN A 67 -4.99 4.23 -2.57
N ALA A 68 -5.21 5.41 -1.99
CA ALA A 68 -5.64 5.51 -0.59
C ALA A 68 -6.98 4.78 -0.34
N LYS A 69 -7.93 4.87 -1.28
CA LYS A 69 -9.20 4.14 -1.19
C LYS A 69 -8.98 2.63 -1.23
N SER A 70 -8.17 2.13 -2.17
CA SER A 70 -7.83 0.69 -2.25
C SER A 70 -7.10 0.20 -1.00
N GLN A 71 -6.26 1.03 -0.40
CA GLN A 71 -5.58 0.68 0.85
C GLN A 71 -6.57 0.55 2.01
N VAL A 72 -7.53 1.47 2.14
CA VAL A 72 -8.58 1.38 3.17
C VAL A 72 -9.39 0.08 2.99
N GLU A 73 -9.86 -0.20 1.76
CA GLU A 73 -10.57 -1.45 1.47
C GLU A 73 -9.77 -2.69 1.87
N ALA A 74 -8.49 -2.71 1.54
CA ALA A 74 -7.60 -3.82 1.80
C ALA A 74 -7.38 -4.09 3.30
N ILE A 75 -7.14 -3.05 4.10
CA ILE A 75 -6.93 -3.22 5.54
C ILE A 75 -8.22 -3.58 6.27
N LEU A 76 -9.37 -3.10 5.79
CA LEU A 76 -10.70 -3.51 6.30
C LEU A 76 -11.00 -4.97 6.00
N ALA A 77 -10.60 -5.47 4.83
CA ALA A 77 -10.72 -6.88 4.50
C ALA A 77 -9.80 -7.78 5.34
N ALA A 78 -8.66 -7.25 5.79
CA ALA A 78 -7.67 -8.00 6.55
C ALA A 78 -7.89 -7.98 8.07
N ARG A 79 -8.53 -6.93 8.62
CA ARG A 79 -8.72 -6.72 10.07
C ARG A 79 -10.09 -6.11 10.36
N ASN A 80 -10.65 -6.45 11.51
CA ASN A 80 -11.90 -5.88 12.02
C ASN A 80 -11.65 -4.49 12.64
N LEU A 81 -11.33 -3.51 11.79
CA LEU A 81 -11.06 -2.15 12.23
C LEU A 81 -12.39 -1.45 12.65
N GLU A 82 -12.29 -0.59 13.64
CA GLU A 82 -13.44 0.16 14.20
C GLU A 82 -13.48 1.61 13.70
N LYS A 83 -12.33 2.16 13.29
CA LYS A 83 -12.24 3.50 12.72
C LYS A 83 -11.04 3.66 11.79
N ILE A 84 -11.14 4.66 10.92
CA ILE A 84 -10.05 5.08 10.02
C ILE A 84 -9.70 6.54 10.31
N LEU A 85 -8.42 6.82 10.51
CA LEU A 85 -7.85 8.16 10.61
C LEU A 85 -7.34 8.59 9.24
N VAL A 86 -7.78 9.74 8.76
CA VAL A 86 -7.41 10.26 7.43
C VAL A 86 -6.46 11.43 7.55
N PHE A 87 -5.31 11.33 6.90
CA PHE A 87 -4.28 12.36 6.83
C PHE A 87 -4.14 12.88 5.40
N SER A 88 -4.26 14.19 5.22
CA SER A 88 -4.13 14.85 3.93
C SER A 88 -3.52 16.23 4.06
N ARG A 89 -2.94 16.74 2.96
CA ARG A 89 -2.37 18.10 2.91
C ARG A 89 -3.41 19.21 3.15
N THR A 90 -4.68 18.95 2.82
CA THR A 90 -5.76 19.91 3.04
C THR A 90 -6.89 19.28 3.85
N LYS A 91 -7.44 20.06 4.77
CA LYS A 91 -8.59 19.64 5.58
C LYS A 91 -9.78 19.25 4.70
N LYS A 92 -10.06 20.03 3.67
CA LYS A 92 -11.16 19.76 2.72
C LYS A 92 -11.04 18.39 2.05
N SER A 93 -9.84 18.01 1.59
CA SER A 93 -9.63 16.70 0.97
C SER A 93 -9.81 15.57 1.98
N ALA A 94 -9.36 15.77 3.23
CA ALA A 94 -9.55 14.80 4.30
C ALA A 94 -11.04 14.62 4.64
N GLU A 95 -11.79 15.72 4.79
CA GLU A 95 -13.25 15.68 5.05
C GLU A 95 -14.01 14.93 3.96
N LEU A 96 -13.75 15.27 2.68
CA LEU A 96 -14.38 14.58 1.56
C LEU A 96 -14.04 13.09 1.56
N PHE A 97 -12.79 12.74 1.85
CA PHE A 97 -12.39 11.33 1.87
C PHE A 97 -12.96 10.55 3.06
N CYS A 98 -13.13 11.19 4.23
CA CYS A 98 -13.87 10.59 5.35
C CYS A 98 -15.31 10.21 4.94
N ASN A 99 -16.00 11.10 4.21
CA ASN A 99 -17.34 10.81 3.69
C ASN A 99 -17.31 9.62 2.70
N VAL A 100 -16.35 9.61 1.76
CA VAL A 100 -16.18 8.49 0.81
C VAL A 100 -15.96 7.16 1.55
N ILE A 101 -15.15 7.15 2.61
CA ILE A 101 -14.92 5.94 3.43
C ILE A 101 -16.21 5.51 4.11
N TYR A 102 -16.94 6.44 4.73
CA TYR A 102 -18.20 6.13 5.41
C TYR A 102 -19.26 5.58 4.42
N ASP A 103 -19.45 6.27 3.30
CA ASP A 103 -20.46 5.90 2.29
C ASP A 103 -20.13 4.55 1.61
N THR A 104 -18.83 4.25 1.42
CA THR A 104 -18.41 3.02 0.73
C THR A 104 -18.34 1.81 1.66
N PHE A 105 -17.84 1.99 2.87
CA PHE A 105 -17.46 0.87 3.76
C PHE A 105 -18.26 0.85 5.07
N SER A 106 -19.13 1.83 5.31
CA SER A 106 -19.94 1.96 6.54
C SER A 106 -19.10 1.94 7.82
N ILE A 107 -17.87 2.45 7.74
CA ILE A 107 -16.96 2.57 8.89
C ILE A 107 -16.74 4.02 9.28
N LYS A 108 -16.59 4.28 10.58
CA LYS A 108 -16.28 5.60 11.10
C LYS A 108 -14.93 6.09 10.57
N ALA A 109 -14.91 7.27 9.96
CA ALA A 109 -13.68 7.93 9.52
C ALA A 109 -13.61 9.35 10.12
N SER A 110 -12.43 9.78 10.48
CA SER A 110 -12.17 11.13 11.01
C SER A 110 -10.82 11.65 10.53
N ILE A 111 -10.67 12.98 10.51
CA ILE A 111 -9.38 13.59 10.22
C ILE A 111 -8.43 13.27 11.36
N GLY A 112 -7.26 12.74 11.01
CA GLY A 112 -6.19 12.47 11.94
C GLY A 112 -5.30 13.69 12.16
N ASP A 113 -4.70 13.74 13.34
CA ASP A 113 -3.63 14.65 13.70
C ASP A 113 -2.45 13.88 14.31
N LYS A 114 -1.42 14.59 14.72
CA LYS A 114 -0.21 13.98 15.26
C LYS A 114 -0.46 13.12 16.50
N ASP A 115 -1.36 13.55 17.38
CA ASP A 115 -1.63 12.85 18.63
C ASP A 115 -2.47 11.60 18.38
N SER A 116 -3.46 11.69 17.48
CA SER A 116 -4.31 10.55 17.10
C SER A 116 -3.55 9.48 16.32
N LEU A 117 -2.42 9.80 15.65
CA LEU A 117 -1.62 8.81 14.95
C LEU A 117 -1.09 7.70 15.87
N LYS A 118 -0.86 8.02 17.14
CA LYS A 118 -0.47 7.04 18.18
C LYS A 118 -1.51 5.96 18.44
N GLU A 119 -2.76 6.19 18.03
CA GLU A 119 -3.82 5.19 18.19
C GLU A 119 -3.82 4.16 17.05
N ALA A 120 -3.10 4.42 15.95
CA ALA A 120 -3.13 3.57 14.77
C ALA A 120 -2.40 2.25 14.99
N ASP A 121 -3.09 1.16 14.69
CA ASP A 121 -2.52 -0.19 14.62
C ASP A 121 -2.01 -0.54 13.22
N VAL A 122 -2.65 0.03 12.18
CA VAL A 122 -2.28 -0.17 10.78
C VAL A 122 -2.22 1.19 10.08
N ILE A 123 -1.11 1.50 9.46
CA ILE A 123 -0.90 2.74 8.70
C ILE A 123 -0.69 2.40 7.23
N CYS A 124 -1.37 3.11 6.32
CA CYS A 124 -1.12 3.05 4.88
C CYS A 124 -0.64 4.40 4.38
N THR A 125 0.50 4.45 3.70
CA THR A 125 0.97 5.68 3.04
C THR A 125 0.80 5.55 1.53
N ALA A 126 0.06 6.48 0.93
CA ALA A 126 -0.29 6.49 -0.49
C ALA A 126 -0.23 7.92 -1.06
N THR A 127 0.91 8.59 -0.86
CA THR A 127 1.13 9.98 -1.27
C THR A 127 2.33 10.12 -2.21
N PRO A 128 2.41 11.19 -3.02
CA PRO A 128 3.60 11.51 -3.80
C PRO A 128 4.63 12.31 -2.99
N SER A 129 4.71 12.13 -1.68
CA SER A 129 5.61 12.91 -0.82
C SER A 129 7.08 12.67 -1.16
N LYS A 130 7.88 13.72 -0.98
CA LYS A 130 9.35 13.67 -1.05
C LYS A 130 10.00 13.85 0.33
N LYS A 131 9.18 13.84 1.39
CA LYS A 131 9.61 14.00 2.78
C LYS A 131 8.77 13.08 3.65
N PRO A 132 9.31 12.60 4.77
CA PRO A 132 8.57 11.80 5.74
C PRO A 132 7.24 12.47 6.14
N LEU A 133 6.21 11.65 6.32
CA LEU A 133 4.84 12.10 6.62
C LEU A 133 4.59 12.29 8.11
N PHE A 134 5.40 11.67 8.96
CA PHE A 134 5.32 11.68 10.42
C PHE A 134 6.73 11.51 11.01
N ALA A 135 6.89 11.63 12.31
CA ALA A 135 8.11 11.27 13.01
C ALA A 135 8.00 9.87 13.62
N HIS A 136 9.13 9.17 13.83
CA HIS A 136 9.11 7.85 14.45
C HIS A 136 8.42 7.84 15.83
N GLY A 137 8.66 8.87 16.64
CA GLY A 137 8.02 9.04 17.95
C GLY A 137 6.51 9.34 17.93
N ASP A 138 5.90 9.50 16.75
CA ASP A 138 4.45 9.63 16.59
C ASP A 138 3.75 8.26 16.46
N LEU A 139 4.52 7.17 16.43
CA LEU A 139 4.02 5.81 16.26
C LEU A 139 3.89 5.09 17.60
N SER A 140 2.93 4.19 17.68
CA SER A 140 2.84 3.22 18.77
C SER A 140 3.68 1.99 18.49
N MET A 141 4.14 1.34 19.56
CA MET A 141 4.70 0.00 19.49
C MET A 141 3.69 -0.98 18.86
N GLY A 142 4.20 -1.88 18.04
CA GLY A 142 3.36 -2.90 17.39
C GLY A 142 2.58 -2.45 16.16
N VAL A 143 2.73 -1.20 15.72
CA VAL A 143 2.09 -0.72 14.48
C VAL A 143 2.59 -1.50 13.25
N HIS A 144 1.68 -1.72 12.30
CA HIS A 144 2.01 -2.21 10.95
C HIS A 144 1.90 -1.08 9.93
N ILE A 145 2.86 -0.97 9.02
CA ILE A 145 2.90 0.10 8.02
C ILE A 145 2.94 -0.50 6.62
N ASN A 146 1.95 -0.17 5.77
CA ASN A 146 1.96 -0.40 4.33
C ASN A 146 2.50 0.86 3.63
N ALA A 147 3.74 0.85 3.19
CA ALA A 147 4.42 1.97 2.54
C ALA A 147 4.35 1.85 1.02
N ILE A 148 3.35 2.50 0.39
CA ILE A 148 2.99 2.29 -1.01
C ILE A 148 3.31 3.49 -1.91
N GLY A 149 3.23 4.72 -1.38
CA GLY A 149 3.26 5.92 -2.22
C GLY A 149 4.64 6.27 -2.78
N SER A 150 5.71 5.88 -2.11
CA SER A 150 7.08 6.14 -2.54
C SER A 150 7.56 5.04 -3.51
N PHE A 151 7.25 5.19 -4.80
CA PHE A 151 7.61 4.27 -5.90
C PHE A 151 8.64 4.86 -6.87
N LYS A 152 9.37 5.88 -6.46
CA LYS A 152 10.50 6.47 -7.20
C LYS A 152 11.65 6.78 -6.25
N PRO A 153 12.93 6.71 -6.71
CA PRO A 153 14.12 6.83 -5.85
C PRO A 153 14.25 8.14 -5.07
N TYR A 154 13.52 9.19 -5.46
CA TYR A 154 13.53 10.51 -4.84
C TYR A 154 12.30 10.81 -3.97
N MET A 155 11.36 9.85 -3.87
CA MET A 155 10.17 9.97 -3.04
C MET A 155 10.45 9.38 -1.65
N GLN A 156 9.85 9.97 -0.62
CA GLN A 156 9.98 9.48 0.74
C GLN A 156 8.70 9.77 1.52
N GLU A 157 8.16 8.74 2.16
CA GLU A 157 7.01 8.83 3.04
C GLU A 157 7.36 8.43 4.47
N ILE A 158 8.30 7.48 4.62
CA ILE A 158 8.65 6.87 5.89
C ILE A 158 9.93 7.50 6.46
N PRO A 159 9.94 7.89 7.75
CA PRO A 159 11.15 8.36 8.41
C PRO A 159 12.24 7.30 8.43
N VAL A 160 13.48 7.69 8.24
CA VAL A 160 14.65 6.79 8.28
C VAL A 160 14.70 6.03 9.61
N GLU A 161 14.44 6.71 10.72
CA GLU A 161 14.40 6.11 12.06
C GLU A 161 13.35 4.99 12.16
N THR A 162 12.18 5.16 11.52
CA THR A 162 11.15 4.12 11.49
C THR A 162 11.62 2.91 10.70
N ILE A 163 12.30 3.10 9.57
CA ILE A 163 12.84 1.99 8.76
C ILE A 163 13.86 1.18 9.55
N ILE A 164 14.79 1.86 10.23
CA ILE A 164 15.83 1.24 11.06
C ILE A 164 15.24 0.41 12.20
N ASN A 165 14.14 0.89 12.79
CA ASN A 165 13.50 0.25 13.95
C ASN A 165 12.32 -0.68 13.56
N SER A 166 12.18 -1.03 12.29
CA SER A 166 11.10 -1.91 11.80
C SER A 166 11.62 -3.23 11.25
N LYS A 167 10.83 -4.27 11.37
CA LYS A 167 10.97 -5.45 10.54
C LYS A 167 10.49 -5.11 9.13
N VAL A 168 11.43 -4.98 8.19
CA VAL A 168 11.14 -4.56 6.81
C VAL A 168 10.92 -5.80 5.93
N ILE A 169 9.70 -5.92 5.40
CA ILE A 169 9.31 -6.88 4.37
C ILE A 169 9.05 -6.10 3.08
N VAL A 170 9.45 -6.64 1.94
CA VAL A 170 9.24 -6.00 0.64
C VAL A 170 8.41 -6.87 -0.31
N ASP A 171 7.83 -6.27 -1.34
CA ASP A 171 7.17 -7.05 -2.40
C ASP A 171 8.20 -7.79 -3.27
N LYS A 172 9.29 -7.11 -3.69
CA LYS A 172 10.42 -7.68 -4.42
C LYS A 172 11.69 -6.88 -4.15
N ILE A 173 12.74 -7.53 -3.67
CA ILE A 173 14.01 -6.87 -3.33
C ILE A 173 14.61 -6.15 -4.54
N GLU A 174 14.66 -6.82 -5.70
CA GLU A 174 15.28 -6.24 -6.90
C GLU A 174 14.55 -5.00 -7.42
N SER A 175 13.21 -4.97 -7.34
CA SER A 175 12.41 -3.79 -7.70
C SER A 175 12.63 -2.66 -6.68
N CYS A 176 12.66 -2.98 -5.39
CA CYS A 176 12.88 -2.00 -4.33
C CYS A 176 14.27 -1.36 -4.39
N LYS A 177 15.31 -2.09 -4.81
CA LYS A 177 16.66 -1.53 -5.03
C LYS A 177 16.68 -0.39 -6.05
N VAL A 178 15.76 -0.40 -7.00
CA VAL A 178 15.70 0.57 -8.11
C VAL A 178 14.70 1.69 -7.83
N GLU A 179 13.56 1.40 -7.19
CA GLU A 179 12.42 2.29 -7.16
C GLU A 179 12.01 2.75 -5.76
N ALA A 180 12.33 2.00 -4.69
CA ALA A 180 11.84 2.30 -3.34
C ALA A 180 12.61 3.45 -2.68
N GLY A 181 12.20 4.69 -2.91
CA GLY A 181 12.86 5.87 -2.36
C GLY A 181 12.96 5.85 -0.83
N ASP A 182 11.95 5.33 -0.13
CA ASP A 182 12.00 5.13 1.32
C ASP A 182 13.21 4.32 1.78
N LEU A 183 13.63 3.32 1.00
CA LEU A 183 14.79 2.47 1.32
C LEU A 183 16.09 3.02 0.71
N ILE A 184 16.03 3.56 -0.51
CA ILE A 184 17.19 4.06 -1.25
C ILE A 184 17.80 5.30 -0.58
N ILE A 185 16.96 6.21 -0.06
CA ILE A 185 17.44 7.45 0.59
C ILE A 185 18.28 7.14 1.84
N PRO A 186 17.82 6.34 2.82
CA PRO A 186 18.63 6.00 3.98
C PRO A 186 19.90 5.20 3.62
N ILE A 187 19.89 4.41 2.55
CA ILE A 187 21.11 3.72 2.06
C ILE A 187 22.13 4.74 1.54
N LYS A 188 21.70 5.71 0.75
CA LYS A 188 22.59 6.79 0.27
C LYS A 188 23.15 7.63 1.40
N GLU A 189 22.43 7.74 2.51
CA GLU A 189 22.89 8.42 3.73
C GLU A 189 23.80 7.53 4.61
N GLY A 190 24.06 6.29 4.22
CA GLY A 190 24.87 5.35 5.00
C GLY A 190 24.23 4.88 6.31
N LYS A 191 22.89 5.00 6.43
CA LYS A 191 22.13 4.69 7.65
C LYS A 191 21.44 3.33 7.64
N TRP A 192 21.31 2.71 6.47
CA TRP A 192 20.61 1.45 6.27
C TRP A 192 21.17 0.70 5.06
N SER A 193 20.91 -0.61 4.93
CA SER A 193 21.33 -1.42 3.78
C SER A 193 20.25 -2.44 3.39
N PHE A 194 20.26 -2.92 2.14
CA PHE A 194 19.33 -3.97 1.70
C PHE A 194 19.54 -5.32 2.38
N ASP A 195 20.71 -5.56 2.98
CA ASP A 195 20.94 -6.77 3.78
C ASP A 195 20.11 -6.79 5.08
N MET A 196 19.56 -5.64 5.47
CA MET A 196 18.64 -5.50 6.60
C MET A 196 17.18 -5.78 6.24
N VAL A 197 16.86 -6.04 4.97
CA VAL A 197 15.53 -6.52 4.57
C VAL A 197 15.33 -7.90 5.14
N HIS A 198 14.25 -8.07 5.92
CA HIS A 198 13.95 -9.34 6.57
C HIS A 198 13.52 -10.41 5.56
N GLY A 199 12.81 -10.03 4.49
CA GLY A 199 12.42 -10.91 3.40
C GLY A 199 11.43 -10.30 2.43
N GLU A 200 11.03 -11.10 1.45
CA GLU A 200 9.95 -10.78 0.53
C GLU A 200 8.61 -11.31 1.08
N LEU A 201 7.50 -10.63 0.78
CA LEU A 201 6.17 -11.05 1.25
C LEU A 201 5.82 -12.49 0.82
N GLY A 202 6.26 -12.89 -0.38
CA GLY A 202 6.10 -14.27 -0.86
C GLY A 202 6.74 -15.31 0.06
N GLN A 203 7.93 -15.03 0.59
CA GLN A 203 8.63 -15.90 1.53
C GLN A 203 7.89 -16.00 2.87
N VAL A 204 7.31 -14.89 3.33
CA VAL A 204 6.47 -14.89 4.55
C VAL A 204 5.24 -15.77 4.35
N ILE A 205 4.58 -15.68 3.19
CA ILE A 205 3.40 -16.50 2.87
C ILE A 205 3.73 -17.99 2.81
N LEU A 206 4.91 -18.33 2.27
CA LEU A 206 5.38 -19.72 2.18
C LEU A 206 5.94 -20.25 3.50
N GLY A 207 6.06 -19.41 4.54
CA GLY A 207 6.63 -19.78 5.83
C GLY A 207 8.15 -19.95 5.83
N GLU A 208 8.83 -19.46 4.78
CA GLU A 208 10.30 -19.47 4.67
C GLU A 208 10.94 -18.40 5.56
N VAL A 209 10.21 -17.32 5.81
CA VAL A 209 10.60 -16.20 6.66
C VAL A 209 9.46 -15.89 7.61
N SER A 210 9.76 -15.58 8.88
CA SER A 210 8.74 -15.19 9.85
C SER A 210 8.06 -13.88 9.48
N GLY A 211 6.78 -13.77 9.76
CA GLY A 211 6.04 -12.52 9.70
C GLY A 211 6.30 -11.68 10.95
N ARG A 212 5.24 -11.32 11.68
CA ARG A 212 5.35 -10.67 13.01
C ARG A 212 5.75 -11.68 14.06
N ASP A 213 6.76 -11.38 14.86
CA ASP A 213 7.25 -12.25 15.93
C ASP A 213 6.72 -11.82 17.32
N SER A 214 6.38 -10.54 17.51
CA SER A 214 5.83 -10.04 18.78
C SER A 214 4.86 -8.87 18.60
N ASP A 215 4.00 -8.65 19.60
CA ASP A 215 3.02 -7.56 19.58
C ASP A 215 3.66 -6.17 19.67
N GLY A 216 4.84 -6.06 20.23
CA GLY A 216 5.58 -4.79 20.32
C GLY A 216 6.38 -4.43 19.05
N GLU A 217 6.56 -5.37 18.13
CA GLU A 217 7.36 -5.17 16.93
C GLU A 217 6.67 -4.23 15.93
N ILE A 218 7.40 -3.22 15.44
CA ILE A 218 6.95 -2.42 14.30
C ILE A 218 7.27 -3.19 13.03
N THR A 219 6.27 -3.43 12.19
CA THR A 219 6.43 -4.10 10.89
C THR A 219 6.17 -3.13 9.76
N LEU A 220 7.02 -3.15 8.74
CA LEU A 220 6.90 -2.30 7.57
C LEU A 220 6.89 -3.15 6.30
N PHE A 221 5.81 -3.06 5.54
CA PHE A 221 5.72 -3.61 4.20
C PHE A 221 5.97 -2.51 3.17
N LYS A 222 7.06 -2.62 2.42
CA LYS A 222 7.37 -1.71 1.31
C LYS A 222 7.03 -2.36 -0.02
N SER A 223 6.16 -1.71 -0.79
CA SER A 223 5.82 -2.12 -2.15
C SER A 223 6.08 -1.00 -3.16
N VAL A 224 6.61 -1.38 -4.30
CA VAL A 224 6.74 -0.53 -5.49
C VAL A 224 5.93 -1.08 -6.67
N GLY A 225 5.34 -2.27 -6.50
CA GLY A 225 4.57 -2.98 -7.50
C GLY A 225 5.42 -3.95 -8.33
N ASN A 226 4.76 -5.00 -8.80
CA ASN A 226 5.38 -6.03 -9.62
C ASN A 226 4.37 -6.53 -10.65
N ALA A 227 4.79 -6.68 -11.91
CA ALA A 227 3.95 -7.13 -13.03
C ALA A 227 3.23 -8.47 -12.79
N ILE A 228 3.79 -9.34 -11.92
CA ILE A 228 3.12 -10.59 -11.54
C ILE A 228 1.79 -10.34 -10.81
N GLN A 229 1.66 -9.23 -10.10
CA GLN A 229 0.43 -8.86 -9.41
C GLN A 229 -0.67 -8.49 -10.41
N ASP A 230 -0.30 -7.77 -11.49
CA ASP A 230 -1.22 -7.41 -12.58
C ASP A 230 -1.67 -8.68 -13.31
N LEU A 231 -0.74 -9.61 -13.60
CA LEU A 231 -1.03 -10.90 -14.21
C LEU A 231 -1.96 -11.76 -13.34
N ALA A 232 -1.72 -11.82 -12.04
CA ALA A 232 -2.55 -12.58 -11.11
C ALA A 232 -3.98 -12.06 -11.09
N LEU A 233 -4.17 -10.73 -10.99
CA LEU A 233 -5.50 -10.12 -11.04
C LEU A 233 -6.18 -10.33 -12.39
N ALA A 234 -5.46 -10.13 -13.52
CA ALA A 234 -6.01 -10.36 -14.84
C ALA A 234 -6.50 -11.82 -14.99
N ASN A 235 -5.75 -12.80 -14.51
CA ASN A 235 -6.14 -14.21 -14.52
C ASN A 235 -7.42 -14.46 -13.68
N ILE A 236 -7.56 -13.84 -12.51
CA ILE A 236 -8.78 -13.93 -11.69
C ILE A 236 -9.98 -13.36 -12.43
N ILE A 237 -9.84 -12.18 -13.05
CA ILE A 237 -10.89 -11.53 -13.84
C ILE A 237 -11.33 -12.45 -15.01
N MET A 238 -10.38 -12.98 -15.76
CA MET A 238 -10.68 -13.87 -16.89
C MET A 238 -11.39 -15.15 -16.47
N LYS A 239 -10.97 -15.76 -15.34
CA LYS A 239 -11.66 -16.94 -14.78
C LYS A 239 -13.10 -16.62 -14.40
N LYS A 240 -13.35 -15.49 -13.73
CA LYS A 240 -14.69 -15.07 -13.32
C LYS A 240 -15.58 -14.82 -14.54
N MET A 241 -15.09 -14.08 -15.54
CA MET A 241 -15.83 -13.82 -16.77
C MET A 241 -16.22 -15.10 -17.55
N ASN A 242 -15.38 -16.12 -17.51
CA ASN A 242 -15.66 -17.41 -18.16
C ASN A 242 -16.72 -18.21 -17.39
N ASN A 243 -16.69 -18.18 -16.06
CA ASN A 243 -17.69 -18.84 -15.22
C ASN A 243 -19.08 -18.20 -15.33
N ASP A 244 -19.16 -16.88 -15.49
CA ASP A 244 -20.42 -16.14 -15.65
C ASP A 244 -21.04 -16.34 -17.06
N ARG A 245 -20.34 -16.96 -17.99
CA ARG A 245 -20.81 -17.29 -19.37
C ARG A 245 -21.23 -18.76 -19.52
N SER A 246 -20.96 -19.61 -18.55
CA SER A 246 -21.33 -21.03 -18.51
C SER A 246 -22.60 -21.24 -17.68
#